data_aba000d49e3337981df0e15de370144a
#
_entry.id   aba000d49e3337981df0e15de370144a
#
_cell.length_a   1.000
_cell.length_b   1.000
_cell.length_c   1.000
_cell.angle_alpha   90.00
_cell.angle_beta   90.00
_cell.angle_gamma   90.00
#
_symmetry.space_group_name_H-M   'P 1'
#
loop_
_entity.id
_entity.type
_entity.pdbx_description
1 polymer ?
#
loop_
_entity_poly.entity_id
_entity_poly.type
_entity_poly.pdbx_seq_one_letter_code
_entity_poly.pdbx_strand_id
1 'polypeptide(L)'
;MDENNQPQPALCDTYDVSDDKLTYTFHLRDGIQWSNGDAVKASDFVFSWLKQMSAEATNGYSFIMNDYIVNGQEYSEGTVEADEVGVKAVDDQTLEVQLKSPTPYFTNLCTMAMFFPVNEEFYNSVGDQYGLTPDNMVYCGPYVITEYDPAVGVTFAKNDNYWDKDNVQIENAKVRVMKDASAAYNAYQSGELSQVELDSTNVAANKDNPEFSQTVDFRTTYLQFNLTDDVVGNVNMRQAISHAIDRNALTEFILADGSVPGNGLVADGMSGDGEKTFRELNGDVAVYDVDEAKKYYDEALKELGEVKSLTVLVGDDSVSKSVAT
;
A
#
# COMPACT_ATOMS: atom_id res chain seq x y z
N MET A 1 -4.93 11.65 4.34
CA MET A 1 -5.69 10.91 5.39
C MET A 1 -5.49 11.63 6.70
N ASP A 2 -6.52 11.74 7.53
CA ASP A 2 -6.40 12.21 8.90
C ASP A 2 -6.10 11.05 9.89
N GLU A 3 -6.07 11.35 11.18
CA GLU A 3 -5.83 10.37 12.26
C GLU A 3 -6.91 9.27 12.37
N ASN A 4 -8.07 9.49 11.75
CA ASN A 4 -9.19 8.53 11.69
C ASN A 4 -9.25 7.78 10.34
N ASN A 5 -8.19 7.85 9.55
CA ASN A 5 -8.12 7.29 8.19
C ASN A 5 -9.19 7.82 7.24
N GLN A 6 -9.61 9.09 7.41
CA GLN A 6 -10.53 9.74 6.49
C GLN A 6 -9.76 10.56 5.45
N PRO A 7 -10.11 10.49 4.15
CA PRO A 7 -9.52 11.33 3.12
C PRO A 7 -9.70 12.81 3.45
N GLN A 8 -8.64 13.59 3.27
CA GLN A 8 -8.67 15.03 3.49
C GLN A 8 -8.37 15.76 2.18
N PRO A 9 -8.97 16.96 1.95
CA PRO A 9 -8.63 17.79 0.81
C PRO A 9 -7.14 18.12 0.78
N ALA A 10 -6.52 17.91 -0.38
CA ALA A 10 -5.10 18.21 -0.63
C ALA A 10 -4.96 19.10 -1.87
N LEU A 11 -4.54 18.57 -3.02
CA LEU A 11 -4.52 19.30 -4.28
C LEU A 11 -5.94 19.65 -4.79
N CYS A 12 -6.90 18.77 -4.49
CA CYS A 12 -8.32 19.02 -4.69
C CYS A 12 -8.89 19.72 -3.44
N ASP A 13 -9.64 20.80 -3.63
CA ASP A 13 -10.31 21.55 -2.56
C ASP A 13 -11.69 20.97 -2.25
N THR A 14 -12.47 20.72 -3.28
CA THR A 14 -13.83 20.15 -3.19
C THR A 14 -14.07 19.17 -4.33
N TYR A 15 -15.09 18.34 -4.18
CA TYR A 15 -15.56 17.47 -5.24
C TYR A 15 -17.08 17.31 -5.20
N ASP A 16 -17.67 17.07 -6.35
CA ASP A 16 -19.08 16.73 -6.53
C ASP A 16 -19.22 15.27 -6.95
N VAL A 17 -20.35 14.65 -6.56
CA VAL A 17 -20.69 13.27 -6.95
C VAL A 17 -22.08 13.28 -7.56
N SER A 18 -22.23 12.69 -8.73
CA SER A 18 -23.53 12.57 -9.42
C SER A 18 -24.54 11.74 -8.59
N ASP A 19 -25.83 11.92 -8.85
CA ASP A 19 -26.91 11.23 -8.12
C ASP A 19 -26.81 9.69 -8.22
N ASP A 20 -26.35 9.17 -9.36
CA ASP A 20 -26.09 7.76 -9.61
C ASP A 20 -24.77 7.26 -8.99
N LYS A 21 -23.96 8.16 -8.43
CA LYS A 21 -22.67 7.91 -7.80
C LYS A 21 -21.61 7.31 -8.75
N LEU A 22 -21.75 7.55 -10.02
CA LEU A 22 -20.82 7.06 -11.04
C LEU A 22 -19.84 8.13 -11.50
N THR A 23 -20.17 9.42 -11.38
CA THR A 23 -19.29 10.50 -11.80
C THR A 23 -18.82 11.33 -10.62
N TYR A 24 -17.50 11.49 -10.51
CA TYR A 24 -16.85 12.36 -9.56
C TYR A 24 -16.23 13.54 -10.30
N THR A 25 -16.52 14.76 -9.86
CA THR A 25 -15.94 15.99 -10.40
C THR A 25 -15.10 16.63 -9.31
N PHE A 26 -13.79 16.59 -9.48
CA PHE A 26 -12.82 17.15 -8.53
C PHE A 26 -12.43 18.56 -8.96
N HIS A 27 -12.47 19.51 -8.01
CA HIS A 27 -12.06 20.90 -8.21
C HIS A 27 -10.71 21.12 -7.54
N LEU A 28 -9.69 21.37 -8.36
CA LEU A 28 -8.34 21.63 -7.88
C LEU A 28 -8.28 23.01 -7.22
N ARG A 29 -7.38 23.15 -6.24
CA ARG A 29 -7.11 24.45 -5.60
C ARG A 29 -6.55 25.44 -6.61
N ASP A 30 -6.88 26.71 -6.40
CA ASP A 30 -6.26 27.81 -7.15
C ASP A 30 -4.77 27.95 -6.79
N GLY A 31 -3.94 28.19 -7.80
CA GLY A 31 -2.54 28.55 -7.62
C GLY A 31 -1.60 27.46 -7.11
N ILE A 32 -2.02 26.18 -7.15
CA ILE A 32 -1.12 25.06 -6.83
C ILE A 32 -0.02 24.93 -7.88
N GLN A 33 1.20 24.68 -7.40
CA GLN A 33 2.38 24.64 -8.24
C GLN A 33 3.23 23.38 -8.00
N TRP A 34 3.89 22.97 -9.05
CA TRP A 34 5.04 22.08 -8.98
C TRP A 34 6.26 22.79 -8.39
N SER A 35 7.24 22.03 -7.89
CA SER A 35 8.48 22.58 -7.31
C SER A 35 9.31 23.41 -8.28
N ASN A 36 9.16 23.22 -9.59
CA ASN A 36 9.78 24.03 -10.65
C ASN A 36 9.00 25.31 -10.98
N GLY A 37 7.84 25.54 -10.34
CA GLY A 37 7.01 26.74 -10.54
C GLY A 37 5.90 26.57 -11.57
N ASP A 38 5.83 25.48 -12.31
CA ASP A 38 4.71 25.17 -13.21
C ASP A 38 3.40 25.01 -12.45
N ALA A 39 2.27 25.38 -13.05
CA ALA A 39 0.97 25.14 -12.48
C ALA A 39 0.65 23.64 -12.48
N VAL A 40 0.08 23.11 -11.39
CA VAL A 40 -0.52 21.78 -11.38
C VAL A 40 -1.90 21.86 -12.03
N LYS A 41 -2.18 20.98 -13.00
CA LYS A 41 -3.40 20.98 -13.79
C LYS A 41 -4.14 19.66 -13.72
N ALA A 42 -5.42 19.67 -14.04
CA ALA A 42 -6.21 18.45 -14.18
C ALA A 42 -5.66 17.51 -15.26
N SER A 43 -5.04 18.05 -16.32
CA SER A 43 -4.35 17.26 -17.35
C SER A 43 -3.17 16.44 -16.79
N ASP A 44 -2.47 16.89 -15.74
CA ASP A 44 -1.39 16.14 -15.11
C ASP A 44 -1.90 14.85 -14.46
N PHE A 45 -3.12 14.88 -13.91
CA PHE A 45 -3.80 13.69 -13.38
C PHE A 45 -4.23 12.76 -14.52
N VAL A 46 -4.83 13.28 -15.58
CA VAL A 46 -5.23 12.48 -16.75
C VAL A 46 -4.02 11.77 -17.34
N PHE A 47 -2.92 12.48 -17.55
CA PHE A 47 -1.67 11.92 -18.06
C PHE A 47 -1.15 10.81 -17.16
N SER A 48 -1.04 11.06 -15.85
CA SER A 48 -0.58 10.09 -14.86
C SER A 48 -1.44 8.82 -14.86
N TRP A 49 -2.76 8.97 -14.80
CA TRP A 49 -3.68 7.85 -14.69
C TRP A 49 -3.72 7.01 -15.97
N LEU A 50 -3.72 7.64 -17.14
CA LEU A 50 -3.62 6.92 -18.42
C LEU A 50 -2.32 6.12 -18.52
N LYS A 51 -1.18 6.70 -18.07
CA LYS A 51 0.07 5.94 -17.99
C LYS A 51 -0.01 4.74 -17.06
N GLN A 52 -0.64 4.89 -15.88
CA GLN A 52 -0.82 3.80 -14.92
C GLN A 52 -1.72 2.68 -15.46
N MET A 53 -2.74 3.03 -16.26
CA MET A 53 -3.67 2.07 -16.87
C MET A 53 -3.18 1.50 -18.22
N SER A 54 -2.11 2.04 -18.81
CA SER A 54 -1.65 1.59 -20.13
C SER A 54 -1.13 0.15 -20.13
N ALA A 55 -1.11 -0.49 -21.29
CA ALA A 55 -0.52 -1.81 -21.49
C ALA A 55 0.99 -1.88 -21.17
N GLU A 56 1.67 -0.72 -21.16
CA GLU A 56 3.09 -0.57 -20.85
C GLU A 56 3.35 -0.39 -19.34
N ALA A 57 2.28 -0.26 -18.54
CA ALA A 57 2.42 -0.08 -17.10
C ALA A 57 3.09 -1.29 -16.45
N THR A 58 4.22 -1.06 -15.79
CA THR A 58 5.00 -2.13 -15.12
C THR A 58 4.70 -2.25 -13.63
N ASN A 59 3.84 -1.37 -13.09
CA ASN A 59 3.46 -1.43 -11.68
C ASN A 59 2.42 -2.54 -11.44
N GLY A 60 2.54 -3.21 -10.29
CA GLY A 60 1.64 -4.31 -9.93
C GLY A 60 0.24 -3.87 -9.43
N TYR A 61 -0.09 -2.57 -9.48
CA TYR A 61 -1.32 -1.99 -8.91
C TYR A 61 -2.24 -1.34 -9.94
N SER A 62 -1.93 -1.38 -11.23
CA SER A 62 -2.77 -0.82 -12.30
C SER A 62 -4.21 -1.35 -12.27
N PHE A 63 -4.41 -2.60 -11.82
CA PHE A 63 -5.73 -3.21 -11.65
C PHE A 63 -6.68 -2.37 -10.78
N ILE A 64 -6.18 -1.64 -9.79
CA ILE A 64 -7.00 -0.77 -8.93
C ILE A 64 -7.68 0.33 -9.76
N MET A 65 -7.00 0.92 -10.75
CA MET A 65 -7.63 1.88 -11.65
C MET A 65 -8.46 1.18 -12.74
N ASN A 66 -7.90 0.11 -13.32
CA ASN A 66 -8.53 -0.65 -14.41
C ASN A 66 -9.89 -1.21 -14.00
N ASP A 67 -10.05 -1.65 -12.77
CA ASP A 67 -11.29 -2.27 -12.28
C ASP A 67 -12.39 -1.24 -11.98
N TYR A 68 -12.04 -0.01 -11.61
CA TYR A 68 -13.02 0.99 -11.19
C TYR A 68 -13.36 2.03 -12.24
N ILE A 69 -12.39 2.48 -13.06
CA ILE A 69 -12.58 3.54 -14.04
C ILE A 69 -13.17 2.95 -15.34
N VAL A 70 -14.17 3.63 -15.90
CA VAL A 70 -14.79 3.23 -17.19
C VAL A 70 -13.70 3.09 -18.25
N ASN A 71 -13.74 1.98 -18.98
CA ASN A 71 -12.80 1.61 -20.04
C ASN A 71 -11.33 1.49 -19.59
N GLY A 72 -11.02 1.46 -18.28
CA GLY A 72 -9.65 1.30 -17.80
C GLY A 72 -9.04 -0.04 -18.20
N GLN A 73 -9.79 -1.15 -18.05
CA GLN A 73 -9.34 -2.48 -18.45
C GLN A 73 -9.20 -2.58 -19.98
N GLU A 74 -10.18 -2.07 -20.71
CA GLU A 74 -10.21 -2.07 -22.16
C GLU A 74 -9.04 -1.28 -22.76
N TYR A 75 -8.67 -0.15 -22.12
CA TYR A 75 -7.49 0.63 -22.49
C TYR A 75 -6.19 -0.11 -22.22
N SER A 76 -6.08 -0.78 -21.07
CA SER A 76 -4.93 -1.64 -20.74
C SER A 76 -4.74 -2.79 -21.73
N GLU A 77 -5.84 -3.29 -22.30
CA GLU A 77 -5.83 -4.35 -23.33
C GLU A 77 -5.64 -3.81 -24.76
N GLY A 78 -5.60 -2.48 -24.93
CA GLY A 78 -5.45 -1.83 -26.22
C GLY A 78 -6.67 -1.94 -27.15
N THR A 79 -7.88 -2.13 -26.56
CA THR A 79 -9.14 -2.28 -27.31
C THR A 79 -9.93 -0.97 -27.45
N VAL A 80 -9.55 0.06 -26.68
CA VAL A 80 -10.09 1.43 -26.79
C VAL A 80 -8.97 2.46 -26.76
N GLU A 81 -9.25 3.66 -27.24
CA GLU A 81 -8.32 4.79 -27.23
C GLU A 81 -8.37 5.54 -25.88
N ALA A 82 -7.34 6.34 -25.61
CA ALA A 82 -7.17 7.06 -24.33
C ALA A 82 -8.32 8.05 -24.03
N ASP A 83 -8.93 8.65 -25.05
CA ASP A 83 -10.03 9.61 -24.94
C ASP A 83 -11.39 8.95 -24.61
N GLU A 84 -11.47 7.62 -24.70
CA GLU A 84 -12.63 6.81 -24.31
C GLU A 84 -12.57 6.37 -22.84
N VAL A 85 -11.43 6.57 -22.16
CA VAL A 85 -11.27 6.25 -20.74
C VAL A 85 -12.02 7.25 -19.87
N GLY A 86 -12.66 6.77 -18.82
CA GLY A 86 -13.47 7.57 -17.89
C GLY A 86 -12.66 8.52 -16.99
N VAL A 87 -11.62 9.16 -17.50
CA VAL A 87 -10.86 10.22 -16.82
C VAL A 87 -10.63 11.37 -17.78
N LYS A 88 -10.99 12.61 -17.38
CA LYS A 88 -10.97 13.75 -18.27
C LYS A 88 -10.68 15.06 -17.54
N ALA A 89 -9.80 15.88 -18.09
CA ALA A 89 -9.65 17.28 -17.72
C ALA A 89 -10.73 18.08 -18.47
N VAL A 90 -11.72 18.61 -17.73
CA VAL A 90 -12.77 19.47 -18.29
C VAL A 90 -12.18 20.85 -18.61
N ASP A 91 -11.33 21.32 -17.72
CA ASP A 91 -10.48 22.51 -17.84
C ASP A 91 -9.21 22.30 -16.99
N ASP A 92 -8.37 23.34 -16.83
CA ASP A 92 -7.11 23.23 -16.08
C ASP A 92 -7.31 22.87 -14.60
N GLN A 93 -8.49 23.14 -14.02
CA GLN A 93 -8.75 22.95 -12.59
C GLN A 93 -9.84 21.91 -12.29
N THR A 94 -10.47 21.34 -13.32
CA THR A 94 -11.60 20.43 -13.16
C THR A 94 -11.27 19.06 -13.74
N LEU A 95 -11.16 18.06 -12.86
CA LEU A 95 -10.96 16.65 -13.23
C LEU A 95 -12.28 15.89 -13.07
N GLU A 96 -12.80 15.33 -14.15
CA GLU A 96 -13.96 14.45 -14.16
C GLU A 96 -13.52 13.00 -14.25
N VAL A 97 -14.11 12.14 -13.40
CA VAL A 97 -13.83 10.70 -13.34
C VAL A 97 -15.14 9.92 -13.39
N GLN A 98 -15.26 8.98 -14.32
CA GLN A 98 -16.41 8.13 -14.48
C GLN A 98 -16.08 6.69 -14.05
N LEU A 99 -16.87 6.16 -13.11
CA LEU A 99 -16.69 4.83 -12.54
C LEU A 99 -17.62 3.80 -13.20
N LYS A 100 -17.17 2.54 -13.27
CA LYS A 100 -17.98 1.40 -13.78
C LYS A 100 -19.16 1.07 -12.86
N SER A 101 -19.01 1.32 -11.55
CA SER A 101 -20.03 1.06 -10.54
C SER A 101 -19.90 2.02 -9.36
N PRO A 102 -20.97 2.27 -8.59
CA PRO A 102 -20.89 3.11 -7.39
C PRO A 102 -19.85 2.56 -6.40
N THR A 103 -18.84 3.37 -6.11
CA THR A 103 -17.72 2.99 -5.24
C THR A 103 -17.59 3.99 -4.09
N PRO A 104 -18.25 3.74 -2.94
CA PRO A 104 -18.30 4.69 -1.82
C PRO A 104 -16.93 5.06 -1.24
N TYR A 105 -15.93 4.21 -1.44
CA TYR A 105 -14.55 4.38 -0.96
C TYR A 105 -13.60 4.92 -2.05
N PHE A 106 -14.11 5.42 -3.16
CA PHE A 106 -13.26 5.91 -4.26
C PHE A 106 -12.30 7.02 -3.82
N THR A 107 -12.77 7.94 -2.97
CA THR A 107 -11.89 8.99 -2.41
C THR A 107 -10.76 8.44 -1.53
N ASN A 108 -10.96 7.29 -0.88
CA ASN A 108 -9.88 6.59 -0.17
C ASN A 108 -8.85 6.02 -1.17
N LEU A 109 -9.29 5.48 -2.31
CA LEU A 109 -8.37 5.03 -3.37
C LEU A 109 -7.54 6.22 -3.90
N CYS A 110 -8.13 7.40 -4.05
CA CYS A 110 -7.42 8.61 -4.49
C CYS A 110 -6.29 9.05 -3.56
N THR A 111 -6.20 8.53 -2.32
CA THR A 111 -5.07 8.79 -1.42
C THR A 111 -3.85 7.91 -1.69
N MET A 112 -3.97 6.90 -2.54
CA MET A 112 -2.86 6.04 -2.94
C MET A 112 -1.95 6.76 -3.94
N ALA A 113 -0.65 6.56 -3.84
CA ALA A 113 0.35 7.26 -4.66
C ALA A 113 0.14 7.12 -6.16
N MET A 114 -0.43 6.02 -6.62
CA MET A 114 -0.73 5.79 -8.04
C MET A 114 -1.76 6.76 -8.63
N PHE A 115 -2.59 7.39 -7.78
CA PHE A 115 -3.56 8.42 -8.19
C PHE A 115 -2.96 9.84 -8.19
N PHE A 116 -1.69 10.01 -7.80
CA PHE A 116 -1.06 11.31 -7.77
C PHE A 116 -0.74 11.80 -9.19
N PRO A 117 -0.74 13.12 -9.41
CA PRO A 117 -0.45 13.68 -10.73
C PRO A 117 1.03 13.53 -11.09
N VAL A 118 1.31 13.58 -12.38
CA VAL A 118 2.65 13.68 -12.96
C VAL A 118 2.67 14.85 -13.93
N ASN A 119 3.62 15.77 -13.77
CA ASN A 119 3.78 16.90 -14.71
C ASN A 119 4.16 16.34 -16.10
N GLU A 120 3.23 16.38 -17.03
CA GLU A 120 3.40 15.80 -18.36
C GLU A 120 4.55 16.45 -19.14
N GLU A 121 4.65 17.79 -19.10
CA GLU A 121 5.68 18.52 -19.83
C GLU A 121 7.08 18.15 -19.32
N PHE A 122 7.25 18.15 -17.99
CA PHE A 122 8.51 17.77 -17.38
C PHE A 122 8.85 16.30 -17.65
N TYR A 123 7.87 15.39 -17.47
CA TYR A 123 8.03 13.97 -17.78
C TYR A 123 8.56 13.76 -19.20
N ASN A 124 7.91 14.38 -20.18
CA ASN A 124 8.30 14.26 -21.59
C ASN A 124 9.67 14.91 -21.88
N SER A 125 10.08 15.91 -21.11
CA SER A 125 11.38 16.58 -21.28
C SER A 125 12.56 15.72 -20.83
N VAL A 126 12.37 14.86 -19.80
CA VAL A 126 13.43 14.00 -19.25
C VAL A 126 13.33 12.55 -19.74
N GLY A 127 12.16 12.12 -20.25
CA GLY A 127 11.94 10.80 -20.83
C GLY A 127 12.28 9.67 -19.85
N ASP A 128 13.07 8.70 -20.32
CA ASP A 128 13.47 7.52 -19.53
C ASP A 128 14.29 7.83 -18.26
N GLN A 129 14.71 9.08 -18.09
CA GLN A 129 15.41 9.50 -16.88
C GLN A 129 14.47 9.88 -15.73
N TYR A 130 13.15 9.98 -15.99
CA TYR A 130 12.17 10.36 -14.98
C TYR A 130 12.26 9.43 -13.76
N GLY A 131 12.38 10.01 -12.56
CA GLY A 131 12.43 9.28 -11.30
C GLY A 131 13.76 8.59 -10.95
N LEU A 132 14.78 8.63 -11.84
CA LEU A 132 16.07 7.99 -11.56
C LEU A 132 16.96 8.80 -10.61
N THR A 133 16.82 10.12 -10.65
CA THR A 133 17.55 11.03 -9.76
C THR A 133 16.63 12.15 -9.29
N PRO A 134 16.93 12.84 -8.18
CA PRO A 134 16.14 13.97 -7.72
C PRO A 134 15.94 15.08 -8.75
N ASP A 135 16.95 15.36 -9.57
CA ASP A 135 16.90 16.40 -10.62
C ASP A 135 15.97 16.03 -11.77
N ASN A 136 15.62 14.77 -11.91
CA ASN A 136 14.71 14.25 -12.93
C ASN A 136 13.29 14.02 -12.39
N MET A 137 12.90 14.76 -11.36
CA MET A 137 11.56 14.79 -10.79
C MET A 137 11.15 16.20 -10.42
N VAL A 138 9.85 16.47 -10.48
CA VAL A 138 9.21 17.65 -9.89
C VAL A 138 8.13 17.22 -8.91
N TYR A 139 7.90 18.03 -7.90
CA TYR A 139 7.09 17.66 -6.74
C TYR A 139 5.99 18.71 -6.51
N CYS A 140 4.79 18.27 -6.15
CA CYS A 140 3.69 19.13 -5.72
C CYS A 140 3.29 18.91 -4.24
N GLY A 141 4.05 18.09 -3.53
CA GLY A 141 3.89 17.82 -2.10
C GLY A 141 4.72 18.74 -1.21
N PRO A 142 4.69 18.54 0.13
CA PRO A 142 5.34 19.42 1.11
C PRO A 142 6.87 19.37 1.07
N TYR A 143 7.46 18.37 0.46
CA TYR A 143 8.92 18.18 0.38
C TYR A 143 9.35 17.85 -1.05
N VAL A 144 10.61 18.19 -1.32
CA VAL A 144 11.36 17.76 -2.51
C VAL A 144 12.50 16.83 -2.06
N ILE A 145 12.86 15.85 -2.88
CA ILE A 145 14.04 15.01 -2.66
C ILE A 145 15.27 15.79 -3.16
N THR A 146 16.29 15.94 -2.31
CA THR A 146 17.53 16.61 -2.66
C THR A 146 18.70 15.65 -2.85
N GLU A 147 18.65 14.49 -2.17
CA GLU A 147 19.63 13.42 -2.32
C GLU A 147 18.91 12.07 -2.29
N TYR A 148 19.32 11.16 -3.16
CA TYR A 148 18.84 9.79 -3.20
C TYR A 148 19.97 8.82 -3.49
N ASP A 149 20.21 7.92 -2.55
CA ASP A 149 21.09 6.76 -2.73
C ASP A 149 20.39 5.53 -2.12
N PRO A 150 20.00 4.52 -2.91
CA PRO A 150 19.27 3.36 -2.40
C PRO A 150 20.03 2.55 -1.34
N ALA A 151 21.36 2.71 -1.23
CA ALA A 151 22.17 2.06 -0.21
C ALA A 151 22.33 2.89 1.07
N VAL A 152 22.11 4.20 1.00
CA VAL A 152 22.33 5.15 2.11
C VAL A 152 21.03 5.73 2.64
N GLY A 153 20.12 6.16 1.74
CA GLY A 153 18.85 6.76 2.10
C GLY A 153 18.42 7.91 1.22
N VAL A 154 17.49 8.71 1.75
CA VAL A 154 16.87 9.84 1.06
C VAL A 154 16.94 11.08 1.93
N THR A 155 17.32 12.21 1.35
CA THR A 155 17.27 13.54 2.00
C THR A 155 16.17 14.37 1.37
N PHE A 156 15.35 14.98 2.22
CA PHE A 156 14.24 15.84 1.85
C PHE A 156 14.48 17.25 2.31
N ALA A 157 14.08 18.23 1.49
CA ALA A 157 13.96 19.63 1.88
C ALA A 157 12.52 20.11 1.68
N LYS A 158 12.10 21.09 2.47
CA LYS A 158 10.79 21.72 2.33
C LYS A 158 10.60 22.29 0.94
N ASN A 159 9.41 22.10 0.36
CA ASN A 159 9.04 22.65 -0.93
C ASN A 159 8.46 24.05 -0.77
N ASP A 160 9.18 25.07 -1.22
CA ASP A 160 8.75 26.47 -1.15
C ASP A 160 7.54 26.80 -2.03
N ASN A 161 7.21 25.93 -3.00
CA ASN A 161 6.05 26.06 -3.88
C ASN A 161 4.85 25.24 -3.41
N TYR A 162 4.95 24.54 -2.28
CA TYR A 162 3.81 23.79 -1.74
C TYR A 162 2.69 24.73 -1.28
N TRP A 163 1.45 24.41 -1.64
CA TRP A 163 0.30 25.28 -1.36
C TRP A 163 0.10 25.55 0.14
N ASP A 164 0.45 24.60 1.01
CA ASP A 164 0.29 24.69 2.47
C ASP A 164 1.64 24.77 3.18
N LYS A 165 2.63 25.38 2.55
CA LYS A 165 4.00 25.48 3.05
C LYS A 165 4.13 26.13 4.44
N ASP A 166 3.23 27.04 4.79
CA ASP A 166 3.29 27.77 6.06
C ASP A 166 2.99 26.85 7.25
N ASN A 167 2.29 25.73 7.04
CA ASN A 167 2.04 24.68 8.02
C ASN A 167 3.14 23.59 8.07
N VAL A 168 4.08 23.59 7.14
CA VAL A 168 5.22 22.68 7.14
C VAL A 168 6.32 23.24 8.05
N GLN A 169 6.49 22.65 9.24
CA GLN A 169 7.41 23.16 10.28
C GLN A 169 8.82 22.60 10.16
N ILE A 170 8.99 21.41 9.59
CA ILE A 170 10.30 20.76 9.46
C ILE A 170 10.91 21.15 8.13
N GLU A 171 12.06 21.82 8.18
CA GLU A 171 12.77 22.30 6.97
C GLU A 171 13.45 21.16 6.20
N ASN A 172 14.04 20.19 6.91
CA ASN A 172 14.76 19.08 6.32
C ASN A 172 14.45 17.77 7.04
N ALA A 173 14.36 16.69 6.30
CA ALA A 173 14.22 15.34 6.84
C ALA A 173 15.18 14.39 6.12
N LYS A 174 15.66 13.36 6.83
CA LYS A 174 16.53 12.34 6.24
C LYS A 174 16.05 10.95 6.66
N VAL A 175 15.82 10.09 5.71
CA VAL A 175 15.57 8.66 5.93
C VAL A 175 16.87 7.92 5.63
N ARG A 176 17.34 7.12 6.59
CA ARG A 176 18.57 6.31 6.46
C ARG A 176 18.24 4.85 6.28
N VAL A 177 18.89 4.19 5.34
CA VAL A 177 18.81 2.74 5.18
C VAL A 177 19.73 2.08 6.21
N MET A 178 19.15 1.36 7.17
CA MET A 178 19.89 0.61 8.19
C MET A 178 19.39 -0.83 8.20
N LYS A 179 20.29 -1.79 7.90
CA LYS A 179 19.93 -3.21 7.79
C LYS A 179 19.92 -3.94 9.13
N ASP A 180 20.61 -3.39 10.13
CA ASP A 180 20.72 -3.97 11.47
C ASP A 180 19.84 -3.18 12.43
N ALA A 181 18.82 -3.82 13.00
CA ALA A 181 17.86 -3.21 13.90
C ALA A 181 18.49 -2.73 15.21
N SER A 182 19.49 -3.46 15.72
CA SER A 182 20.20 -3.06 16.94
C SER A 182 21.06 -1.83 16.72
N ALA A 183 21.72 -1.71 15.55
CA ALA A 183 22.45 -0.50 15.18
C ALA A 183 21.51 0.71 15.00
N ALA A 184 20.34 0.50 14.40
CA ALA A 184 19.32 1.54 14.24
C ALA A 184 18.79 2.01 15.61
N TYR A 185 18.51 1.08 16.53
CA TYR A 185 18.09 1.42 17.88
C TYR A 185 19.17 2.17 18.68
N ASN A 186 20.43 1.77 18.55
CA ASN A 186 21.57 2.49 19.19
C ASN A 186 21.71 3.91 18.61
N ALA A 187 21.52 4.11 17.32
CA ALA A 187 21.53 5.43 16.69
C ALA A 187 20.38 6.32 17.20
N TYR A 188 19.19 5.76 17.46
CA TYR A 188 18.11 6.47 18.13
C TYR A 188 18.50 6.85 19.56
N GLN A 189 19.03 5.93 20.36
CA GLN A 189 19.45 6.18 21.74
C GLN A 189 20.55 7.25 21.83
N SER A 190 21.44 7.34 20.83
CA SER A 190 22.48 8.38 20.77
C SER A 190 21.98 9.73 20.26
N GLY A 191 20.72 9.83 19.81
CA GLY A 191 20.14 11.05 19.25
C GLY A 191 20.49 11.30 17.77
N GLU A 192 21.08 10.32 17.08
CA GLU A 192 21.34 10.40 15.64
C GLU A 192 20.07 10.20 14.80
N LEU A 193 19.09 9.44 15.33
CA LEU A 193 17.78 9.25 14.73
C LEU A 193 16.70 9.81 15.65
N SER A 194 15.69 10.45 15.07
CA SER A 194 14.49 10.93 15.78
C SER A 194 13.41 9.86 15.91
N GLN A 195 13.44 8.84 15.03
CA GLN A 195 12.49 7.74 14.99
C GLN A 195 13.18 6.49 14.51
N VAL A 196 12.75 5.32 15.03
CA VAL A 196 13.25 4.00 14.61
C VAL A 196 12.13 2.98 14.74
N GLU A 197 12.06 2.03 13.81
CA GLU A 197 11.24 0.82 13.97
C GLU A 197 11.96 -0.16 14.90
N LEU A 198 11.21 -0.74 15.82
CA LEU A 198 11.74 -1.71 16.80
C LEU A 198 11.51 -3.14 16.33
N ASP A 199 12.53 -3.98 16.48
CA ASP A 199 12.38 -5.44 16.41
C ASP A 199 11.77 -6.02 17.70
N SER A 200 11.42 -7.28 17.69
CA SER A 200 10.81 -8.01 18.83
C SER A 200 11.59 -7.84 20.14
N THR A 201 12.93 -7.85 20.08
CA THR A 201 13.79 -7.70 21.26
C THR A 201 13.65 -6.30 21.86
N ASN A 202 13.68 -5.29 21.04
CA ASN A 202 13.62 -3.89 21.45
C ASN A 202 12.18 -3.47 21.84
N VAL A 203 11.15 -4.03 21.20
CA VAL A 203 9.74 -3.83 21.61
C VAL A 203 9.54 -4.25 23.06
N ALA A 204 9.98 -5.46 23.45
CA ALA A 204 9.81 -5.94 24.80
C ALA A 204 10.47 -5.04 25.86
N ALA A 205 11.63 -4.46 25.52
CA ALA A 205 12.38 -3.56 26.41
C ALA A 205 11.80 -2.14 26.52
N ASN A 206 10.95 -1.72 25.56
CA ASN A 206 10.47 -0.33 25.44
C ASN A 206 8.96 -0.18 25.68
N LYS A 207 8.21 -1.24 26.00
CA LYS A 207 6.75 -1.19 26.20
C LYS A 207 6.28 -0.09 27.16
N ASP A 208 7.07 0.22 28.17
CA ASP A 208 6.76 1.24 29.20
C ASP A 208 7.40 2.60 28.89
N ASN A 209 8.14 2.74 27.78
CA ASN A 209 8.74 4.01 27.38
C ASN A 209 7.64 4.94 26.87
N PRO A 210 7.50 6.18 27.39
CA PRO A 210 6.49 7.13 26.92
C PRO A 210 6.65 7.55 25.44
N GLU A 211 7.80 7.32 24.83
CA GLU A 211 8.06 7.55 23.40
C GLU A 211 7.70 6.35 22.52
N PHE A 212 7.37 5.21 23.13
CA PHE A 212 6.93 4.03 22.39
C PHE A 212 5.50 4.23 21.85
N SER A 213 5.33 4.02 20.56
CA SER A 213 4.02 3.98 19.92
C SER A 213 3.86 2.73 19.09
N GLN A 214 2.65 2.22 19.02
CA GLN A 214 2.30 1.03 18.25
C GLN A 214 1.04 1.30 17.45
N THR A 215 1.07 0.94 16.17
CA THR A 215 -0.08 1.02 15.28
C THR A 215 -0.29 -0.32 14.61
N VAL A 216 -1.52 -0.83 14.65
CA VAL A 216 -1.89 -2.04 13.89
C VAL A 216 -2.16 -1.61 12.46
N ASP A 217 -1.41 -2.20 11.54
CA ASP A 217 -1.58 -2.00 10.10
C ASP A 217 -2.71 -2.92 9.57
N PHE A 218 -3.53 -2.43 8.65
CA PHE A 218 -4.58 -3.24 8.00
C PHE A 218 -4.00 -4.14 6.91
N ARG A 219 -2.94 -4.85 7.25
CA ARG A 219 -2.21 -5.77 6.37
C ARG A 219 -2.24 -7.18 6.95
N THR A 220 -2.57 -8.14 6.11
CA THR A 220 -2.53 -9.56 6.46
C THR A 220 -1.41 -10.26 5.71
N THR A 221 -0.48 -10.88 6.44
CA THR A 221 0.51 -11.81 5.88
C THR A 221 -0.09 -13.20 5.79
N TYR A 222 0.01 -13.83 4.61
CA TYR A 222 -0.60 -15.14 4.36
C TYR A 222 0.29 -16.02 3.48
N LEU A 223 0.03 -17.33 3.50
CA LEU A 223 0.65 -18.29 2.58
C LEU A 223 -0.19 -18.36 1.29
N GLN A 224 0.43 -17.99 0.17
CA GLN A 224 -0.16 -18.15 -1.17
C GLN A 224 0.14 -19.56 -1.68
N PHE A 225 -0.89 -20.34 -1.94
CA PHE A 225 -0.75 -21.68 -2.53
C PHE A 225 -0.75 -21.62 -4.06
N ASN A 226 0.18 -22.34 -4.68
CA ASN A 226 0.12 -22.60 -6.11
C ASN A 226 -0.95 -23.68 -6.39
N LEU A 227 -2.12 -23.27 -6.84
CA LEU A 227 -3.25 -24.19 -7.07
C LEU A 227 -3.05 -25.15 -8.25
N THR A 228 -2.02 -24.93 -9.08
CA THR A 228 -1.67 -25.84 -10.18
C THR A 228 -0.65 -26.91 -9.77
N ASP A 229 -0.13 -26.86 -8.53
CA ASP A 229 0.73 -27.88 -7.96
C ASP A 229 -0.10 -29.10 -7.51
N ASP A 230 0.39 -30.30 -7.77
CA ASP A 230 -0.34 -31.54 -7.51
C ASP A 230 -0.63 -31.75 -6.00
N VAL A 231 0.24 -31.26 -5.11
CA VAL A 231 0.11 -31.46 -3.67
C VAL A 231 -0.71 -30.33 -3.03
N VAL A 232 -0.27 -29.07 -3.14
CA VAL A 232 -0.98 -27.95 -2.51
C VAL A 232 -2.18 -27.46 -3.31
N GLY A 233 -2.38 -27.93 -4.54
CA GLY A 233 -3.63 -27.84 -5.29
C GLY A 233 -4.79 -28.64 -4.66
N ASN A 234 -4.47 -29.68 -3.85
CA ASN A 234 -5.46 -30.46 -3.11
C ASN A 234 -6.04 -29.64 -1.95
N VAL A 235 -7.36 -29.52 -1.87
CA VAL A 235 -8.06 -28.73 -0.85
C VAL A 235 -7.82 -29.25 0.57
N ASN A 236 -7.80 -30.59 0.75
CA ASN A 236 -7.57 -31.19 2.07
C ASN A 236 -6.14 -30.92 2.55
N MET A 237 -5.15 -30.90 1.65
CA MET A 237 -3.77 -30.52 2.01
C MET A 237 -3.70 -29.06 2.47
N ARG A 238 -4.37 -28.12 1.79
CA ARG A 238 -4.41 -26.71 2.23
C ARG A 238 -5.11 -26.53 3.57
N GLN A 239 -6.20 -27.25 3.81
CA GLN A 239 -6.89 -27.25 5.11
C GLN A 239 -5.99 -27.83 6.22
N ALA A 240 -5.30 -28.92 5.94
CA ALA A 240 -4.34 -29.48 6.89
C ALA A 240 -3.26 -28.48 7.30
N ILE A 241 -2.65 -27.79 6.32
CA ILE A 241 -1.64 -26.75 6.59
C ILE A 241 -2.25 -25.60 7.39
N SER A 242 -3.44 -25.13 7.02
CA SER A 242 -4.09 -24.01 7.71
C SER A 242 -4.39 -24.32 9.17
N HIS A 243 -4.91 -25.50 9.46
CA HIS A 243 -5.21 -25.93 10.84
C HIS A 243 -3.95 -26.28 11.65
N ALA A 244 -2.83 -26.58 11.02
CA ALA A 244 -1.57 -26.89 11.69
C ALA A 244 -0.80 -25.65 12.21
N ILE A 245 -1.12 -24.44 11.72
CA ILE A 245 -0.41 -23.22 12.08
C ILE A 245 -1.00 -22.59 13.34
N ASP A 246 -0.23 -22.59 14.43
CA ASP A 246 -0.54 -21.86 15.65
C ASP A 246 -0.20 -20.37 15.49
N ARG A 247 -1.18 -19.59 15.08
CA ARG A 247 -1.03 -18.15 14.82
C ARG A 247 -0.83 -17.35 16.12
N ASN A 248 -1.35 -17.82 17.24
CA ASN A 248 -1.11 -17.17 18.53
C ASN A 248 0.36 -17.33 18.94
N ALA A 249 0.89 -18.56 18.89
CA ALA A 249 2.30 -18.80 19.17
C ALA A 249 3.22 -18.01 18.22
N LEU A 250 2.86 -17.90 16.95
CA LEU A 250 3.62 -17.16 15.94
C LEU A 250 3.69 -15.66 16.27
N THR A 251 2.56 -15.04 16.63
CA THR A 251 2.53 -13.60 16.95
C THR A 251 3.11 -13.31 18.33
N GLU A 252 2.90 -14.19 19.31
CA GLU A 252 3.34 -13.97 20.69
C GLU A 252 4.84 -14.24 20.90
N PHE A 253 5.39 -15.30 20.26
CA PHE A 253 6.74 -15.76 20.55
C PHE A 253 7.75 -15.54 19.41
N ILE A 254 7.29 -15.54 18.15
CA ILE A 254 8.18 -15.39 16.99
C ILE A 254 8.26 -13.92 16.57
N LEU A 255 7.12 -13.30 16.32
CA LEU A 255 7.06 -11.88 15.92
C LEU A 255 7.26 -10.98 17.14
N ALA A 256 6.49 -11.17 18.20
CA ALA A 256 6.53 -10.43 19.46
C ALA A 256 6.62 -8.91 19.31
N ASP A 257 6.07 -8.40 18.20
CA ASP A 257 6.10 -6.99 17.76
C ASP A 257 4.75 -6.28 17.93
N GLY A 258 3.73 -7.03 18.47
CA GLY A 258 2.37 -6.55 18.60
C GLY A 258 1.45 -6.92 17.45
N SER A 259 1.93 -7.70 16.51
CA SER A 259 1.09 -8.30 15.46
C SER A 259 -0.06 -9.11 16.06
N VAL A 260 -1.20 -9.10 15.39
CA VAL A 260 -2.42 -9.81 15.80
C VAL A 260 -2.55 -11.12 15.01
N PRO A 261 -3.00 -12.24 15.63
CA PRO A 261 -3.19 -13.50 14.91
C PRO A 261 -4.12 -13.37 13.72
N GLY A 262 -3.64 -13.67 12.51
CA GLY A 262 -4.39 -13.58 11.27
C GLY A 262 -5.37 -14.74 11.08
N ASN A 263 -6.50 -14.73 11.77
CA ASN A 263 -7.54 -15.76 11.71
C ASN A 263 -8.46 -15.66 10.48
N GLY A 264 -8.10 -14.84 9.51
CA GLY A 264 -8.78 -14.68 8.22
C GLY A 264 -8.03 -13.72 7.33
N LEU A 265 -8.44 -13.62 6.06
CA LEU A 265 -7.76 -12.78 5.07
C LEU A 265 -7.98 -11.28 5.32
N VAL A 266 -9.18 -10.90 5.78
CA VAL A 266 -9.46 -9.51 6.16
C VAL A 266 -8.80 -9.24 7.50
N ALA A 267 -7.97 -8.20 7.57
CA ALA A 267 -7.26 -7.82 8.79
C ALA A 267 -8.24 -7.46 9.93
N ASP A 268 -7.82 -7.72 11.17
CA ASP A 268 -8.57 -7.27 12.34
C ASP A 268 -8.68 -5.75 12.37
N GLY A 269 -9.76 -5.24 12.94
CA GLY A 269 -10.05 -3.81 12.99
C GLY A 269 -10.65 -3.23 11.71
N MET A 270 -10.67 -3.97 10.60
CA MET A 270 -11.39 -3.51 9.39
C MET A 270 -12.87 -3.37 9.66
N SER A 271 -13.44 -2.23 9.24
CA SER A 271 -14.88 -1.93 9.41
C SER A 271 -15.75 -2.97 8.72
N GLY A 272 -16.82 -3.38 9.38
CA GLY A 272 -17.87 -4.25 8.86
C GLY A 272 -19.13 -3.46 8.48
N ASP A 273 -20.06 -3.30 9.39
CA ASP A 273 -21.34 -2.60 9.18
C ASP A 273 -21.39 -1.19 9.80
N GLY A 274 -20.27 -0.69 10.30
CA GLY A 274 -20.14 0.61 10.99
C GLY A 274 -20.26 0.53 12.50
N GLU A 275 -20.84 -0.53 13.06
CA GLU A 275 -20.91 -0.79 14.51
C GLU A 275 -19.90 -1.86 14.94
N LYS A 276 -19.69 -2.86 14.08
CA LYS A 276 -18.80 -4.00 14.31
C LYS A 276 -17.73 -4.09 13.24
N THR A 277 -16.60 -4.68 13.60
CA THR A 277 -15.57 -5.03 12.63
C THR A 277 -16.03 -6.18 11.73
N PHE A 278 -15.38 -6.32 10.57
CA PHE A 278 -15.63 -7.44 9.66
C PHE A 278 -15.46 -8.79 10.37
N ARG A 279 -14.46 -8.90 11.26
CA ARG A 279 -14.17 -10.12 12.02
C ARG A 279 -15.27 -10.46 13.02
N GLU A 280 -15.79 -9.46 13.75
CA GLU A 280 -16.91 -9.66 14.69
C GLU A 280 -18.21 -10.11 14.01
N LEU A 281 -18.41 -9.73 12.74
CA LEU A 281 -19.58 -10.15 11.96
C LEU A 281 -19.44 -11.57 11.38
N ASN A 282 -18.22 -11.96 10.97
CA ASN A 282 -17.99 -13.17 10.18
C ASN A 282 -17.29 -14.29 10.97
N GLY A 283 -16.71 -13.98 12.13
CA GLY A 283 -15.94 -14.93 12.94
C GLY A 283 -14.59 -15.30 12.31
N ASP A 284 -13.89 -16.21 12.95
CA ASP A 284 -12.61 -16.76 12.51
C ASP A 284 -12.83 -17.87 11.48
N VAL A 285 -12.04 -17.85 10.40
CA VAL A 285 -12.09 -18.86 9.32
C VAL A 285 -10.82 -19.74 9.29
N ALA A 286 -9.75 -19.30 9.93
CA ALA A 286 -8.47 -20.01 10.00
C ALA A 286 -8.17 -20.37 11.47
N VAL A 287 -8.74 -21.48 11.95
CA VAL A 287 -8.62 -21.93 13.33
C VAL A 287 -7.46 -22.92 13.46
N TYR A 288 -6.59 -22.76 14.48
CA TYR A 288 -5.59 -23.74 14.84
C TYR A 288 -6.23 -24.95 15.53
N ASP A 289 -6.10 -26.12 14.93
CA ASP A 289 -6.62 -27.37 15.45
C ASP A 289 -5.81 -28.56 14.90
N VAL A 290 -4.96 -29.15 15.74
CA VAL A 290 -4.05 -30.22 15.34
C VAL A 290 -4.80 -31.52 14.96
N ASP A 291 -5.94 -31.80 15.58
CA ASP A 291 -6.71 -32.99 15.27
C ASP A 291 -7.43 -32.87 13.94
N GLU A 292 -8.01 -31.69 13.64
CA GLU A 292 -8.58 -31.41 12.32
C GLU A 292 -7.46 -31.32 11.25
N ALA A 293 -6.31 -30.73 11.54
CA ALA A 293 -5.16 -30.71 10.63
C ALA A 293 -4.77 -32.14 10.22
N LYS A 294 -4.67 -33.05 11.19
CA LYS A 294 -4.32 -34.45 10.96
C LYS A 294 -5.38 -35.18 10.13
N LYS A 295 -6.63 -34.96 10.43
CA LYS A 295 -7.76 -35.53 9.68
C LYS A 295 -7.74 -35.10 8.21
N TYR A 296 -7.59 -33.82 7.92
CA TYR A 296 -7.45 -33.29 6.56
C TYR A 296 -6.21 -33.84 5.85
N TYR A 297 -5.08 -33.94 6.57
CA TYR A 297 -3.88 -34.54 6.02
C TYR A 297 -4.08 -36.02 5.63
N ASP A 298 -4.71 -36.82 6.49
CA ASP A 298 -5.01 -38.23 6.22
C ASP A 298 -5.97 -38.38 5.01
N GLU A 299 -6.94 -37.48 4.83
CA GLU A 299 -7.79 -37.45 3.65
C GLU A 299 -6.99 -37.06 2.37
N ALA A 300 -6.12 -36.05 2.47
CA ALA A 300 -5.25 -35.68 1.35
C ALA A 300 -4.36 -36.84 0.90
N LEU A 301 -3.78 -37.62 1.83
CA LEU A 301 -2.92 -38.76 1.50
C LEU A 301 -3.66 -39.90 0.79
N LYS A 302 -4.97 -40.05 0.97
CA LYS A 302 -5.77 -41.05 0.23
C LYS A 302 -5.81 -40.72 -1.27
N GLU A 303 -5.79 -39.44 -1.61
CA GLU A 303 -5.82 -38.97 -3.00
C GLU A 303 -4.43 -38.82 -3.60
N LEU A 304 -3.47 -38.30 -2.81
CA LEU A 304 -2.14 -37.94 -3.28
C LEU A 304 -1.09 -39.05 -3.09
N GLY A 305 -1.34 -39.99 -2.21
CA GLY A 305 -0.32 -40.94 -1.75
C GLY A 305 0.70 -40.30 -0.82
N GLU A 306 1.96 -40.75 -0.87
CA GLU A 306 3.01 -40.23 0.00
C GLU A 306 3.46 -38.84 -0.44
N VAL A 307 3.39 -37.85 0.45
CA VAL A 307 3.95 -36.50 0.26
C VAL A 307 5.30 -36.42 0.95
N LYS A 308 6.38 -36.26 0.18
CA LYS A 308 7.77 -36.30 0.71
C LYS A 308 8.26 -34.97 1.21
N SER A 309 7.83 -33.86 0.60
CA SER A 309 8.25 -32.52 0.97
C SER A 309 7.26 -31.46 0.50
N LEU A 310 7.24 -30.35 1.20
CA LEU A 310 6.61 -29.09 0.77
C LEU A 310 7.71 -28.03 0.72
N THR A 311 7.61 -27.13 -0.25
CA THR A 311 8.55 -26.01 -0.38
C THR A 311 7.81 -24.71 -0.14
N VAL A 312 8.32 -23.90 0.78
CA VAL A 312 7.82 -22.54 1.05
C VAL A 312 8.85 -21.55 0.54
N LEU A 313 8.42 -20.61 -0.30
CA LEU A 313 9.23 -19.48 -0.73
C LEU A 313 8.95 -18.29 0.18
N VAL A 314 9.98 -17.73 0.79
CA VAL A 314 9.89 -16.59 1.72
C VAL A 314 10.89 -15.50 1.34
N GLY A 315 10.70 -14.29 1.87
CA GLY A 315 11.68 -13.21 1.73
C GLY A 315 13.05 -13.55 2.35
N ASP A 316 14.10 -12.88 1.91
CA ASP A 316 15.48 -13.10 2.42
C ASP A 316 15.77 -12.31 3.72
N ASP A 317 14.77 -11.64 4.27
CA ASP A 317 14.85 -10.94 5.56
C ASP A 317 14.72 -11.90 6.76
N SER A 318 15.14 -11.41 7.93
CA SER A 318 15.16 -12.20 9.16
C SER A 318 13.77 -12.59 9.68
N VAL A 319 12.79 -11.71 9.50
CA VAL A 319 11.42 -11.92 9.98
C VAL A 319 10.74 -13.00 9.16
N SER A 320 10.79 -12.91 7.82
CA SER A 320 10.25 -13.92 6.91
C SER A 320 10.84 -15.31 7.14
N LYS A 321 12.15 -15.38 7.39
CA LYS A 321 12.84 -16.64 7.73
C LYS A 321 12.40 -17.21 9.07
N SER A 322 12.23 -16.37 10.10
CA SER A 322 11.80 -16.80 11.41
C SER A 322 10.37 -17.34 11.41
N VAL A 323 9.49 -16.72 10.63
CA VAL A 323 8.09 -17.16 10.45
C VAL A 323 8.02 -18.51 9.71
N ALA A 324 8.95 -18.80 8.80
CA ALA A 324 8.96 -20.02 7.99
C ALA A 324 9.67 -21.21 8.68
N THR A 325 10.34 -21.02 9.82
CA THR A 325 11.12 -22.06 10.54
C THR A 325 10.33 -22.61 11.71
#